data_0ebb362a5e6e7b81e57a27d8766b2efc
#
_entry.id   0ebb362a5e6e7b81e57a27d8766b2efc
#
_cell.length_a   1.000
_cell.length_b   1.000
_cell.length_c   1.000
_cell.angle_alpha   90.00
_cell.angle_beta   90.00
_cell.angle_gamma   90.00
#
_symmetry.space_group_name_H-M   'P 1'
#
loop_
_entity.id
_entity.type
_entity.pdbx_description
1 polymer ?
#
loop_
_entity_poly.entity_id
_entity_poly.type
_entity_poly.pdbx_seq_one_letter_code
_entity_poly.pdbx_strand_id
1 'polypeptide(L)'
;MKYDYLIWDFNGTLLDDVQTGIDSVNTLLRERGIPTVESVEKYREVFRFPIIEYYRALGFDFEQESYEELAPKWVALYLENVKSASLYADVPETLEFVRRSGVKQTVLSATEATMLKGQIRELGIENYFEEILGLDNIHALSKLGLAAQWRSRHPDARVLFVGDTDHDVDTAKTLGADCILVARGHQSRTYLDTLNVPVADNLDKVIELMM
;
A
#
# COMPACT_ATOMS: atom_id res chain seq x y z
N MET A 1 24.19 4.54 -7.78
CA MET A 1 23.26 3.86 -6.86
C MET A 1 23.26 2.36 -7.12
N LYS A 2 22.92 1.54 -6.10
CA LYS A 2 22.85 0.08 -6.21
C LYS A 2 21.69 -0.37 -7.13
N TYR A 3 20.60 0.40 -7.19
CA TYR A 3 19.36 0.06 -7.87
C TYR A 3 19.16 0.89 -9.14
N ASP A 4 18.51 0.29 -10.14
CA ASP A 4 18.08 0.93 -11.37
C ASP A 4 16.65 1.49 -11.24
N TYR A 5 15.81 0.79 -10.42
CA TYR A 5 14.44 1.16 -10.12
C TYR A 5 14.14 1.10 -8.61
N LEU A 6 13.35 2.06 -8.17
CA LEU A 6 12.63 2.05 -6.89
C LEU A 6 11.14 1.90 -7.17
N ILE A 7 10.55 0.83 -6.67
CA ILE A 7 9.11 0.58 -6.82
C ILE A 7 8.45 0.81 -5.47
N TRP A 8 7.48 1.71 -5.44
CA TRP A 8 6.75 2.11 -4.26
C TRP A 8 5.38 1.43 -4.21
N ASP A 9 5.00 0.89 -3.06
CA ASP A 9 3.60 0.80 -2.71
C ASP A 9 3.04 2.20 -2.46
N PHE A 10 1.71 2.34 -2.45
CA PHE A 10 1.07 3.65 -2.34
C PHE A 10 0.42 3.88 -0.97
N ASN A 11 -0.63 3.10 -0.65
CA ASN A 11 -1.40 3.23 0.58
C ASN A 11 -0.55 2.80 1.79
N GLY A 12 -0.54 3.60 2.87
CA GLY A 12 0.30 3.31 4.04
C GLY A 12 1.81 3.51 3.83
N THR A 13 2.27 3.64 2.58
CA THR A 13 3.68 3.84 2.23
C THR A 13 3.97 5.29 1.83
N LEU A 14 3.35 5.79 0.78
CA LEU A 14 3.43 7.18 0.33
C LEU A 14 2.25 8.01 0.86
N LEU A 15 1.04 7.45 0.83
CA LEU A 15 -0.19 8.08 1.31
C LEU A 15 -0.43 7.72 2.78
N ASP A 16 -0.66 8.73 3.61
CA ASP A 16 -1.09 8.57 5.01
C ASP A 16 -2.61 8.40 5.07
N ASP A 17 -3.07 7.17 4.85
CA ASP A 17 -4.48 6.82 4.76
C ASP A 17 -4.96 5.76 5.77
N VAL A 18 -4.14 5.42 6.75
CA VAL A 18 -4.51 4.45 7.79
C VAL A 18 -5.79 4.86 8.52
N GLN A 19 -5.89 6.13 8.93
CA GLN A 19 -7.10 6.63 9.60
C GLN A 19 -8.30 6.63 8.65
N THR A 20 -8.10 6.94 7.38
CA THR A 20 -9.13 6.86 6.33
C THR A 20 -9.69 5.44 6.20
N GLY A 21 -8.82 4.43 6.20
CA GLY A 21 -9.21 3.02 6.19
C GLY A 21 -10.04 2.63 7.42
N ILE A 22 -9.62 3.08 8.61
CA ILE A 22 -10.33 2.85 9.88
C ILE A 22 -11.72 3.51 9.86
N ASP A 23 -11.82 4.77 9.44
CA ASP A 23 -13.10 5.50 9.43
C ASP A 23 -14.09 4.86 8.45
N SER A 24 -13.60 4.42 7.30
CA SER A 24 -14.41 3.76 6.27
C SER A 24 -14.93 2.42 6.76
N VAL A 25 -14.09 1.56 7.33
CA VAL A 25 -14.53 0.27 7.84
C VAL A 25 -15.41 0.42 9.07
N ASN A 26 -15.14 1.36 9.95
CA ASN A 26 -15.96 1.65 11.12
C ASN A 26 -17.38 2.10 10.77
N THR A 27 -17.57 2.77 9.66
CA THR A 27 -18.90 3.10 9.15
C THR A 27 -19.67 1.82 8.79
N LEU A 28 -19.04 0.90 8.06
CA LEU A 28 -19.66 -0.40 7.71
C LEU A 28 -19.95 -1.28 8.93
N LEU A 29 -19.04 -1.27 9.92
CA LEU A 29 -19.22 -2.02 11.16
C LEU A 29 -20.41 -1.51 11.96
N ARG A 30 -20.54 -0.18 12.12
CA ARG A 30 -21.69 0.45 12.82
C ARG A 30 -23.02 0.12 12.17
N GLU A 31 -23.10 0.17 10.85
CA GLU A 31 -24.32 -0.17 10.09
C GLU A 31 -24.80 -1.61 10.35
N ARG A 32 -23.90 -2.51 10.71
CA ARG A 32 -24.16 -3.94 10.97
C ARG A 32 -24.21 -4.30 12.44
N GLY A 33 -24.06 -3.32 13.34
CA GLY A 33 -24.00 -3.57 14.79
C GLY A 33 -22.78 -4.37 15.24
N ILE A 34 -21.70 -4.38 14.43
CA ILE A 34 -20.43 -5.03 14.75
C ILE A 34 -19.56 -4.04 15.54
N PRO A 35 -18.79 -4.47 16.56
CA PRO A 35 -17.87 -3.60 17.28
C PRO A 35 -16.87 -2.91 16.35
N THR A 36 -16.67 -1.61 16.55
CA THR A 36 -15.74 -0.80 15.75
C THR A 36 -14.28 -1.01 16.16
N VAL A 37 -13.36 -0.71 15.24
CA VAL A 37 -11.93 -0.62 15.52
C VAL A 37 -11.67 0.66 16.31
N GLU A 38 -11.15 0.52 17.55
CA GLU A 38 -11.05 1.60 18.52
C GLU A 38 -9.76 2.43 18.37
N SER A 39 -8.70 1.86 17.77
CA SER A 39 -7.42 2.54 17.63
C SER A 39 -6.62 2.02 16.41
N VAL A 40 -5.60 2.79 16.02
CA VAL A 40 -4.64 2.40 14.97
C VAL A 40 -3.92 1.10 15.32
N GLU A 41 -3.57 0.91 16.60
CA GLU A 41 -2.91 -0.32 17.09
C GLU A 41 -3.81 -1.53 16.88
N LYS A 42 -5.10 -1.42 17.26
CA LYS A 42 -6.09 -2.49 17.03
C LYS A 42 -6.32 -2.78 15.54
N TYR A 43 -6.36 -1.74 14.73
CA TYR A 43 -6.41 -1.88 13.29
C TYR A 43 -5.24 -2.70 12.76
N ARG A 44 -4.01 -2.32 13.12
CA ARG A 44 -2.77 -2.97 12.66
C ARG A 44 -2.62 -4.42 13.15
N GLU A 45 -3.25 -4.80 14.26
CA GLU A 45 -3.28 -6.17 14.75
C GLU A 45 -4.13 -7.10 13.86
N VAL A 46 -5.17 -6.56 13.22
CA VAL A 46 -6.14 -7.36 12.44
C VAL A 46 -5.96 -7.22 10.94
N PHE A 47 -5.35 -6.13 10.47
CA PHE A 47 -5.13 -5.89 9.04
C PHE A 47 -4.21 -6.93 8.41
N ARG A 48 -4.68 -7.58 7.35
CA ARG A 48 -3.96 -8.66 6.65
C ARG A 48 -4.43 -8.83 5.21
N PHE A 49 -3.59 -9.48 4.42
CA PHE A 49 -3.95 -9.98 3.11
C PHE A 49 -4.15 -11.51 3.12
N PRO A 50 -5.04 -12.09 2.27
CA PRO A 50 -5.97 -11.37 1.37
C PRO A 50 -6.96 -10.51 2.18
N ILE A 51 -7.36 -9.38 1.62
CA ILE A 51 -8.18 -8.38 2.34
C ILE A 51 -9.51 -8.95 2.88
N ILE A 52 -10.04 -10.01 2.28
CA ILE A 52 -11.23 -10.72 2.78
C ILE A 52 -11.02 -11.29 4.19
N GLU A 53 -9.79 -11.72 4.53
CA GLU A 53 -9.46 -12.25 5.86
C GLU A 53 -9.42 -11.14 6.92
N TYR A 54 -9.07 -9.92 6.52
CA TYR A 54 -9.19 -8.75 7.37
C TYR A 54 -10.66 -8.48 7.75
N TYR A 55 -11.57 -8.50 6.77
CA TYR A 55 -13.00 -8.31 7.06
C TYR A 55 -13.57 -9.44 7.93
N ARG A 56 -13.16 -10.71 7.71
CA ARG A 56 -13.55 -11.83 8.59
C ARG A 56 -13.06 -11.61 10.02
N ALA A 57 -11.83 -11.16 10.20
CA ALA A 57 -11.28 -10.89 11.52
C ALA A 57 -12.01 -9.76 12.25
N LEU A 58 -12.63 -8.83 11.54
CA LEU A 58 -13.48 -7.78 12.08
C LEU A 58 -14.91 -8.26 12.42
N GLY A 59 -15.29 -9.46 12.00
CA GLY A 59 -16.60 -10.04 12.28
C GLY A 59 -17.64 -9.90 11.16
N PHE A 60 -17.23 -9.56 9.94
CA PHE A 60 -18.13 -9.62 8.79
C PHE A 60 -18.49 -11.07 8.44
N ASP A 61 -19.77 -11.33 8.23
CA ASP A 61 -20.33 -12.64 7.88
C ASP A 61 -20.64 -12.69 6.39
N PHE A 62 -19.78 -13.35 5.62
CA PHE A 62 -19.92 -13.48 4.18
C PHE A 62 -20.96 -14.55 3.74
N GLU A 63 -21.61 -15.23 4.68
CA GLU A 63 -22.81 -16.03 4.38
C GLU A 63 -24.06 -15.13 4.30
N GLN A 64 -24.06 -13.98 4.97
CA GLN A 64 -25.17 -13.02 4.96
C GLN A 64 -24.98 -11.91 3.92
N GLU A 65 -23.77 -11.42 3.72
CA GLU A 65 -23.43 -10.38 2.73
C GLU A 65 -22.12 -10.77 2.04
N SER A 66 -22.16 -10.98 0.74
CA SER A 66 -20.96 -11.40 -0.01
C SER A 66 -19.86 -10.32 -0.02
N TYR A 67 -18.61 -10.75 -0.21
CA TYR A 67 -17.50 -9.80 -0.36
C TYR A 67 -17.69 -8.89 -1.58
N GLU A 68 -18.28 -9.41 -2.65
CA GLU A 68 -18.60 -8.68 -3.88
C GLU A 68 -19.62 -7.55 -3.65
N GLU A 69 -20.52 -7.69 -2.65
CA GLU A 69 -21.46 -6.64 -2.23
C GLU A 69 -20.84 -5.65 -1.26
N LEU A 70 -19.93 -6.13 -0.40
CA LEU A 70 -19.26 -5.31 0.61
C LEU A 70 -18.20 -4.38 -0.01
N ALA A 71 -17.35 -4.91 -0.91
CA ALA A 71 -16.20 -4.18 -1.45
C ALA A 71 -16.58 -2.84 -2.12
N PRO A 72 -17.63 -2.74 -2.97
CA PRO A 72 -18.04 -1.46 -3.54
C PRO A 72 -18.49 -0.43 -2.50
N LYS A 73 -19.13 -0.87 -1.40
CA LYS A 73 -19.56 0.02 -0.31
C LYS A 73 -18.37 0.61 0.43
N TRP A 74 -17.37 -0.25 0.73
CA TRP A 74 -16.13 0.22 1.33
C TRP A 74 -15.40 1.21 0.43
N VAL A 75 -15.27 0.91 -0.86
CA VAL A 75 -14.61 1.79 -1.84
C VAL A 75 -15.30 3.14 -1.92
N ALA A 76 -16.64 3.19 -1.92
CA ALA A 76 -17.38 4.44 -1.94
C ALA A 76 -17.09 5.31 -0.70
N LEU A 77 -17.08 4.71 0.49
CA LEU A 77 -16.74 5.39 1.74
C LEU A 77 -15.27 5.84 1.78
N TYR A 78 -14.36 4.96 1.31
CA TYR A 78 -12.95 5.29 1.22
C TYR A 78 -12.70 6.50 0.30
N LEU A 79 -13.32 6.54 -0.88
CA LEU A 79 -13.20 7.65 -1.83
C LEU A 79 -13.76 8.98 -1.29
N GLU A 80 -14.75 8.92 -0.41
CA GLU A 80 -15.25 10.10 0.29
C GLU A 80 -14.25 10.59 1.34
N ASN A 81 -13.73 9.67 2.16
CA ASN A 81 -12.87 9.97 3.29
C ASN A 81 -11.42 10.32 2.85
N VAL A 82 -10.90 9.69 1.79
CA VAL A 82 -9.51 9.85 1.35
C VAL A 82 -9.18 11.25 0.82
N LYS A 83 -10.19 12.07 0.52
CA LYS A 83 -10.02 13.47 0.11
C LYS A 83 -9.29 14.31 1.16
N SER A 84 -9.29 13.88 2.42
CA SER A 84 -8.58 14.52 3.52
C SER A 84 -7.20 13.91 3.80
N ALA A 85 -6.88 12.78 3.17
CA ALA A 85 -5.58 12.14 3.30
C ALA A 85 -4.50 12.95 2.56
N SER A 86 -3.29 12.91 3.08
CA SER A 86 -2.13 13.60 2.51
C SER A 86 -0.96 12.63 2.36
N LEU A 87 0.05 13.03 1.65
CA LEU A 87 1.33 12.33 1.67
C LEU A 87 1.94 12.39 3.07
N TYR A 88 2.65 11.35 3.48
CA TYR A 88 3.56 11.49 4.63
C TYR A 88 4.56 12.61 4.37
N ALA A 89 4.95 13.32 5.43
CA ALA A 89 5.72 14.57 5.34
C ALA A 89 7.08 14.43 4.62
N ASP A 90 7.70 13.26 4.72
CA ASP A 90 9.01 12.94 4.11
C ASP A 90 8.93 12.54 2.63
N VAL A 91 7.74 12.28 2.10
CA VAL A 91 7.56 11.75 0.73
C VAL A 91 8.05 12.72 -0.35
N PRO A 92 7.65 14.01 -0.37
CA PRO A 92 8.07 14.90 -1.45
C PRO A 92 9.60 15.04 -1.55
N GLU A 93 10.28 15.16 -0.42
CA GLU A 93 11.74 15.28 -0.39
C GLU A 93 12.43 13.98 -0.83
N THR A 94 11.89 12.82 -0.39
CA THR A 94 12.39 11.51 -0.77
C THR A 94 12.25 11.25 -2.27
N LEU A 95 11.07 11.50 -2.86
CA LEU A 95 10.84 11.32 -4.29
C LEU A 95 11.78 12.20 -5.13
N GLU A 96 12.00 13.45 -4.69
CA GLU A 96 12.92 14.37 -5.35
C GLU A 96 14.38 13.92 -5.21
N PHE A 97 14.80 13.42 -4.04
CA PHE A 97 16.13 12.86 -3.84
C PHE A 97 16.38 11.67 -4.77
N VAL A 98 15.44 10.73 -4.85
CA VAL A 98 15.56 9.55 -5.73
C VAL A 98 15.62 9.99 -7.20
N ARG A 99 14.78 10.93 -7.62
CA ARG A 99 14.80 11.50 -8.98
C ARG A 99 16.18 12.09 -9.32
N ARG A 100 16.77 12.90 -8.42
CA ARG A 100 18.10 13.50 -8.62
C ARG A 100 19.23 12.49 -8.65
N SER A 101 19.06 11.35 -7.98
CA SER A 101 20.04 10.26 -7.99
C SER A 101 20.06 9.46 -9.29
N GLY A 102 19.12 9.72 -10.22
CA GLY A 102 18.99 9.01 -11.49
C GLY A 102 18.33 7.63 -11.39
N VAL A 103 17.83 7.23 -10.20
CA VAL A 103 17.04 6.01 -10.03
C VAL A 103 15.63 6.27 -10.54
N LYS A 104 15.13 5.37 -11.37
CA LYS A 104 13.76 5.43 -11.90
C LYS A 104 12.75 5.01 -10.84
N GLN A 105 11.56 5.62 -10.89
CA GLN A 105 10.53 5.37 -9.88
C GLN A 105 9.24 4.86 -10.54
N THR A 106 8.62 3.88 -9.90
CA THR A 106 7.33 3.29 -10.32
C THR A 106 6.44 3.12 -9.09
N VAL A 107 5.14 3.37 -9.22
CA VAL A 107 4.15 2.98 -8.20
C VAL A 107 3.51 1.66 -8.62
N LEU A 108 3.39 0.72 -7.67
CA LEU A 108 2.71 -0.56 -7.86
C LEU A 108 1.81 -0.82 -6.65
N SER A 109 0.49 -0.63 -6.82
CA SER A 109 -0.51 -0.66 -5.76
C SER A 109 -1.63 -1.68 -6.04
N ALA A 110 -2.27 -2.16 -4.97
CA ALA A 110 -3.50 -2.94 -5.04
C ALA A 110 -4.76 -2.06 -5.24
N THR A 111 -4.61 -0.74 -5.33
CA THR A 111 -5.69 0.18 -5.69
C THR A 111 -6.05 0.04 -7.18
N GLU A 112 -7.34 0.22 -7.52
CA GLU A 112 -7.78 0.26 -8.93
C GLU A 112 -7.06 1.37 -9.69
N ALA A 113 -6.67 1.08 -10.94
CA ALA A 113 -5.73 1.90 -11.72
C ALA A 113 -6.20 3.33 -11.98
N THR A 114 -7.50 3.54 -12.21
CA THR A 114 -8.06 4.87 -12.47
C THR A 114 -8.08 5.71 -11.18
N MET A 115 -8.46 5.08 -10.07
CA MET A 115 -8.45 5.71 -8.74
C MET A 115 -7.03 6.09 -8.34
N LEU A 116 -6.07 5.16 -8.47
CA LEU A 116 -4.67 5.39 -8.14
C LEU A 116 -4.09 6.58 -8.91
N LYS A 117 -4.29 6.62 -10.23
CA LYS A 117 -3.82 7.72 -11.09
C LYS A 117 -4.47 9.06 -10.73
N GLY A 118 -5.77 9.03 -10.40
CA GLY A 118 -6.49 10.21 -9.91
C GLY A 118 -5.88 10.78 -8.64
N GLN A 119 -5.68 9.94 -7.63
CA GLN A 119 -5.08 10.32 -6.34
C GLN A 119 -3.65 10.86 -6.51
N ILE A 120 -2.80 10.16 -7.25
CA ILE A 120 -1.40 10.57 -7.50
C ILE A 120 -1.34 11.95 -8.21
N ARG A 121 -2.26 12.22 -9.14
CA ARG A 121 -2.36 13.51 -9.83
C ARG A 121 -2.83 14.61 -8.89
N GLU A 122 -3.86 14.37 -8.08
CA GLU A 122 -4.37 15.34 -7.10
C GLU A 122 -3.32 15.70 -6.06
N LEU A 123 -2.48 14.74 -5.67
CA LEU A 123 -1.35 14.93 -4.76
C LEU A 123 -0.13 15.62 -5.42
N GLY A 124 -0.14 15.82 -6.74
CA GLY A 124 0.89 16.53 -7.48
C GLY A 124 2.21 15.77 -7.64
N ILE A 125 2.22 14.44 -7.49
CA ILE A 125 3.43 13.61 -7.54
C ILE A 125 3.55 12.75 -8.81
N GLU A 126 2.64 12.87 -9.77
CA GLU A 126 2.61 12.07 -11.01
C GLU A 126 3.95 12.12 -11.76
N ASN A 127 4.59 13.28 -11.81
CA ASN A 127 5.81 13.52 -12.58
C ASN A 127 7.08 12.84 -12.01
N TYR A 128 7.00 12.21 -10.84
CA TYR A 128 8.10 11.45 -10.27
C TYR A 128 8.17 10.01 -10.80
N PHE A 129 7.11 9.50 -11.41
CA PHE A 129 6.98 8.09 -11.76
C PHE A 129 7.01 7.85 -13.27
N GLU A 130 7.79 6.84 -13.70
CA GLU A 130 7.75 6.36 -15.10
C GLU A 130 6.47 5.55 -15.36
N GLU A 131 6.03 4.75 -14.36
CA GLU A 131 4.82 3.95 -14.44
C GLU A 131 4.01 4.05 -13.16
N ILE A 132 2.68 4.08 -13.30
CA ILE A 132 1.71 4.01 -12.20
C ILE A 132 0.82 2.80 -12.47
N LEU A 133 1.03 1.74 -11.69
CA LEU A 133 0.44 0.42 -11.89
C LEU A 133 -0.55 0.11 -10.77
N GLY A 134 -1.82 0.06 -11.12
CA GLY A 134 -2.93 -0.33 -10.25
C GLY A 134 -3.68 -1.52 -10.84
N LEU A 135 -4.57 -2.13 -10.06
CA LEU A 135 -5.41 -3.24 -10.49
C LEU A 135 -6.47 -2.79 -11.51
N ASP A 136 -6.98 -3.74 -12.26
CA ASP A 136 -8.10 -3.56 -13.19
C ASP A 136 -9.49 -3.65 -12.52
N ASN A 137 -9.51 -3.85 -11.19
CA ASN A 137 -10.72 -4.00 -10.39
C ASN A 137 -10.53 -3.46 -8.96
N ILE A 138 -11.65 -3.36 -8.22
CA ILE A 138 -11.71 -2.79 -6.87
C ILE A 138 -11.57 -3.82 -5.74
N HIS A 139 -11.32 -5.09 -6.03
CA HIS A 139 -11.34 -6.15 -5.01
C HIS A 139 -10.04 -6.26 -4.22
N ALA A 140 -8.99 -5.56 -4.59
CA ALA A 140 -7.69 -5.52 -3.91
C ALA A 140 -7.14 -6.90 -3.51
N LEU A 141 -7.36 -7.92 -4.37
CA LEU A 141 -7.02 -9.31 -4.05
C LEU A 141 -5.52 -9.54 -4.06
N SER A 142 -4.82 -9.10 -5.11
CA SER A 142 -3.36 -9.23 -5.21
C SER A 142 -2.78 -8.40 -6.35
N LYS A 143 -1.63 -7.76 -6.09
CA LYS A 143 -0.84 -7.03 -7.10
C LYS A 143 0.31 -7.87 -7.68
N LEU A 144 0.43 -9.15 -7.34
CA LEU A 144 1.53 -10.03 -7.81
C LEU A 144 1.53 -10.19 -9.35
N GLY A 145 0.35 -10.22 -9.98
CA GLY A 145 0.23 -10.28 -11.44
C GLY A 145 0.84 -9.05 -12.13
N LEU A 146 0.64 -7.85 -11.58
CA LEU A 146 1.26 -6.62 -12.06
C LEU A 146 2.78 -6.66 -11.89
N ALA A 147 3.25 -7.16 -10.74
CA ALA A 147 4.68 -7.33 -10.47
C ALA A 147 5.35 -8.25 -11.48
N ALA A 148 4.75 -9.42 -11.77
CA ALA A 148 5.25 -10.36 -12.77
C ALA A 148 5.30 -9.76 -14.19
N GLN A 149 4.25 -9.04 -14.59
CA GLN A 149 4.21 -8.35 -15.88
C GLN A 149 5.27 -7.25 -15.98
N TRP A 150 5.47 -6.47 -14.92
CA TRP A 150 6.51 -5.46 -14.88
C TRP A 150 7.89 -6.09 -14.99
N ARG A 151 8.18 -7.15 -14.22
CA ARG A 151 9.46 -7.88 -14.26
C ARG A 151 9.75 -8.46 -15.64
N SER A 152 8.74 -8.99 -16.34
CA SER A 152 8.91 -9.54 -17.71
C SER A 152 9.37 -8.48 -18.73
N ARG A 153 9.03 -7.20 -18.52
CA ARG A 153 9.48 -6.07 -19.35
C ARG A 153 10.85 -5.53 -18.93
N HIS A 154 11.29 -5.82 -17.70
CA HIS A 154 12.53 -5.32 -17.10
C HIS A 154 13.36 -6.46 -16.48
N PRO A 155 13.76 -7.51 -17.27
CA PRO A 155 14.34 -8.75 -16.72
C PRO A 155 15.65 -8.53 -15.96
N ASP A 156 16.47 -7.58 -16.37
CA ASP A 156 17.81 -7.34 -15.81
C ASP A 156 17.86 -6.19 -14.79
N ALA A 157 16.74 -5.51 -14.53
CA ALA A 157 16.70 -4.36 -13.64
C ALA A 157 16.97 -4.78 -12.18
N ARG A 158 17.86 -4.05 -11.51
CA ARG A 158 18.07 -4.13 -10.05
C ARG A 158 17.02 -3.27 -9.39
N VAL A 159 16.17 -3.89 -8.60
CA VAL A 159 14.96 -3.25 -8.03
C VAL A 159 15.02 -3.27 -6.52
N LEU A 160 14.66 -2.13 -5.91
CA LEU A 160 14.22 -2.07 -4.54
C LEU A 160 12.71 -1.83 -4.51
N PHE A 161 11.98 -2.65 -3.75
CA PHE A 161 10.56 -2.44 -3.46
C PHE A 161 10.41 -1.86 -2.04
N VAL A 162 9.59 -0.83 -1.91
CA VAL A 162 9.27 -0.22 -0.61
C VAL A 162 7.77 -0.29 -0.38
N GLY A 163 7.36 -0.86 0.75
CA GLY A 163 5.96 -1.03 1.14
C GLY A 163 5.78 -1.04 2.65
N ASP A 164 4.59 -1.38 3.15
CA ASP A 164 4.24 -1.37 4.57
C ASP A 164 3.56 -2.66 5.06
N THR A 165 3.45 -3.68 4.20
CA THR A 165 2.76 -4.94 4.51
C THR A 165 3.55 -6.19 4.10
N ASP A 166 3.12 -7.36 4.61
CA ASP A 166 3.62 -8.68 4.19
C ASP A 166 3.35 -8.95 2.70
N HIS A 167 2.26 -8.43 2.14
CA HIS A 167 1.96 -8.53 0.72
C HIS A 167 3.00 -7.81 -0.16
N ASP A 168 3.67 -6.80 0.37
CA ASP A 168 4.78 -6.11 -0.30
C ASP A 168 6.04 -6.97 -0.36
N VAL A 169 6.29 -7.75 0.69
CA VAL A 169 7.37 -8.75 0.69
C VAL A 169 7.14 -9.78 -0.43
N ASP A 170 5.92 -10.28 -0.58
CA ASP A 170 5.59 -11.24 -1.65
C ASP A 170 5.64 -10.60 -3.04
N THR A 171 5.26 -9.32 -3.14
CA THR A 171 5.43 -8.52 -4.36
C THR A 171 6.90 -8.37 -4.73
N ALA A 172 7.75 -8.02 -3.76
CA ALA A 172 9.21 -7.93 -3.97
C ALA A 172 9.82 -9.27 -4.40
N LYS A 173 9.41 -10.39 -3.77
CA LYS A 173 9.83 -11.74 -4.20
C LYS A 173 9.44 -12.02 -5.65
N THR A 174 8.23 -11.68 -6.06
CA THR A 174 7.73 -11.85 -7.44
C THR A 174 8.54 -11.01 -8.43
N LEU A 175 8.95 -9.80 -8.02
CA LEU A 175 9.84 -8.93 -8.78
C LEU A 175 11.32 -9.42 -8.78
N GLY A 176 11.71 -10.36 -7.94
CA GLY A 176 13.12 -10.63 -7.68
C GLY A 176 13.87 -9.40 -7.19
N ALA A 177 13.23 -8.61 -6.33
CA ALA A 177 13.70 -7.33 -5.81
C ALA A 177 14.16 -7.45 -4.36
N ASP A 178 15.09 -6.58 -3.94
CA ASP A 178 15.26 -6.30 -2.51
C ASP A 178 13.99 -5.61 -1.98
N CYS A 179 13.71 -5.79 -0.67
CA CYS A 179 12.54 -5.19 -0.02
C CYS A 179 12.95 -4.43 1.24
N ILE A 180 12.35 -3.26 1.44
CA ILE A 180 12.36 -2.53 2.72
C ILE A 180 10.93 -2.19 3.07
N LEU A 181 10.52 -2.48 4.31
CA LEU A 181 9.20 -2.09 4.81
C LEU A 181 9.28 -0.81 5.66
N VAL A 182 8.21 -0.01 5.64
CA VAL A 182 8.05 1.15 6.53
C VAL A 182 6.95 0.87 7.56
N ALA A 183 7.29 0.98 8.86
CA ALA A 183 6.42 0.62 9.97
C ALA A 183 5.47 1.76 10.38
N ARG A 184 4.89 2.45 9.40
CA ARG A 184 3.94 3.56 9.62
C ARG A 184 2.57 3.33 9.00
N GLY A 185 2.45 2.33 8.13
CA GLY A 185 1.24 2.01 7.38
C GLY A 185 0.29 1.07 8.11
N HIS A 186 -0.23 0.10 7.36
CA HIS A 186 -1.37 -0.73 7.75
C HIS A 186 -1.00 -1.90 8.68
N GLN A 187 0.25 -2.36 8.72
CA GLN A 187 0.67 -3.45 9.62
C GLN A 187 1.59 -2.97 10.74
N SER A 188 1.55 -3.67 11.88
CA SER A 188 2.31 -3.29 13.07
C SER A 188 3.81 -3.56 12.90
N ARG A 189 4.65 -2.70 13.49
CA ARG A 189 6.11 -2.88 13.53
C ARG A 189 6.50 -4.27 14.04
N THR A 190 5.86 -4.72 15.12
CA THR A 190 6.13 -6.04 15.71
C THR A 190 5.91 -7.19 14.72
N TYR A 191 4.86 -7.11 13.90
CA TYR A 191 4.61 -8.11 12.87
C TYR A 191 5.62 -7.99 11.72
N LEU A 192 5.87 -6.79 11.22
CA LEU A 192 6.81 -6.56 10.12
C LEU A 192 8.22 -7.07 10.45
N ASP A 193 8.69 -6.90 11.69
CA ASP A 193 10.00 -7.38 12.14
C ASP A 193 10.13 -8.92 12.08
N THR A 194 9.02 -9.66 11.96
CA THR A 194 9.04 -11.12 11.78
C THR A 194 9.27 -11.58 10.34
N LEU A 195 9.20 -10.66 9.36
CA LEU A 195 9.20 -11.00 7.92
C LEU A 195 10.61 -11.16 7.31
N ASN A 196 11.67 -11.02 8.13
CA ASN A 196 13.08 -11.17 7.70
C ASN A 196 13.50 -10.24 6.55
N VAL A 197 12.94 -9.03 6.49
CA VAL A 197 13.36 -7.93 5.61
C VAL A 197 13.66 -6.70 6.45
N PRO A 198 14.49 -5.75 5.99
CA PRO A 198 14.71 -4.50 6.70
C PRO A 198 13.41 -3.75 6.92
N VAL A 199 13.22 -3.20 8.15
CA VAL A 199 12.06 -2.37 8.51
C VAL A 199 12.55 -1.01 8.97
N ALA A 200 12.07 0.03 8.30
CA ALA A 200 12.36 1.44 8.59
C ALA A 200 11.19 2.12 9.30
N ASP A 201 11.46 3.19 10.04
CA ASP A 201 10.39 3.99 10.68
C ASP A 201 9.84 5.07 9.73
N ASN A 202 10.65 5.50 8.75
CA ASN A 202 10.33 6.56 7.80
C ASN A 202 11.15 6.40 6.51
N LEU A 203 10.91 7.24 5.50
CA LEU A 203 11.61 7.16 4.22
C LEU A 203 13.07 7.66 4.29
N ASP A 204 13.42 8.54 5.23
CA ASP A 204 14.81 8.92 5.44
C ASP A 204 15.66 7.69 5.76
N LYS A 205 15.12 6.81 6.62
CA LYS A 205 15.77 5.54 6.95
C LYS A 205 15.82 4.57 5.77
N VAL A 206 14.82 4.57 4.89
CA VAL A 206 14.87 3.79 3.64
C VAL A 206 16.02 4.28 2.76
N ILE A 207 16.18 5.59 2.60
CA ILE A 207 17.30 6.18 1.84
C ILE A 207 18.66 5.79 2.41
N GLU A 208 18.83 5.80 3.73
CA GLU A 208 20.07 5.34 4.38
C GLU A 208 20.36 3.86 4.07
N LEU A 209 19.34 3.00 4.10
CA LEU A 209 19.49 1.56 3.87
C LEU A 209 19.74 1.20 2.40
N MET A 210 19.33 2.04 1.45
CA MET A 210 19.55 1.81 0.02
C MET A 210 20.91 2.29 -0.49
N MET A 211 21.61 3.14 0.25
CA MET A 211 22.95 3.64 -0.12
C MET A 211 24.05 2.66 0.23
#